data_1283a742f8add7b0882903f39a4e3884
#
_entry.id   1283a742f8add7b0882903f39a4e3884
#
_cell.length_a   1.000
_cell.length_b   1.000
_cell.length_c   1.000
_cell.angle_alpha   90.00
_cell.angle_beta   90.00
_cell.angle_gamma   90.00
#
_symmetry.space_group_name_H-M   'P 1'
#
loop_
_entity.id
_entity.type
_entity.pdbx_description
1 polymer ?
#
loop_
_entity_poly.entity_id
_entity_poly.type
_entity_poly.pdbx_seq_one_letter_code
_entity_poly.pdbx_strand_id
1 'polypeptide(L)'
;GVIEKAKKACENSNINSLDHFVGSDKMVVIGSGAKRTQIDYKLTRYACYLIAQNGDSRKRVVALAQTYFAIQTRKQEISEKEYCLLTEEEKRFYQRNLTRKGNYSLNQTAKNAGVKNFDKFHNAGYKGLYNGETANDIAKRKGLRYREDILDNMGSDELIANLFRISQTEQKLKKDKIDTEKDACDTHKKIGKIVREAIKQAGGTMPEDLPTPEKSLKQLEKEKTISLSEKQK
;
A
#
# COMPACT_ATOMS: atom_id res chain seq x y z
N GLY A 1 16.09 31.87 -9.81
CA GLY A 1 14.83 31.93 -9.06
C GLY A 1 14.56 30.62 -8.28
N VAL A 2 13.42 30.51 -7.63
CA VAL A 2 13.06 29.33 -6.82
C VAL A 2 12.99 28.05 -7.64
N ILE A 3 12.51 28.13 -8.89
CA ILE A 3 12.44 26.98 -9.81
C ILE A 3 13.83 26.44 -10.12
N GLU A 4 14.81 27.32 -10.37
CA GLU A 4 16.20 26.90 -10.63
C GLU A 4 16.84 26.22 -9.41
N LYS A 5 16.54 26.71 -8.20
CA LYS A 5 16.98 26.04 -6.97
C LYS A 5 16.36 24.65 -6.83
N ALA A 6 15.07 24.52 -7.13
CA ALA A 6 14.36 23.24 -7.07
C ALA A 6 14.86 22.24 -8.13
N LYS A 7 15.15 22.69 -9.37
CA LYS A 7 15.78 21.86 -10.40
C LYS A 7 17.17 21.37 -9.98
N LYS A 8 18.00 22.27 -9.45
CA LYS A 8 19.33 21.91 -8.96
C LYS A 8 19.28 20.92 -7.79
N ALA A 9 18.31 21.06 -6.88
CA ALA A 9 18.09 20.10 -5.81
C ALA A 9 17.68 18.72 -6.35
N CYS A 10 16.85 18.67 -7.40
CA CYS A 10 16.45 17.46 -8.10
C CYS A 10 17.67 16.75 -8.72
N GLU A 11 18.49 17.48 -9.47
CA GLU A 11 19.69 16.98 -10.13
C GLU A 11 20.74 16.46 -9.14
N ASN A 12 20.99 17.20 -8.07
CA ASN A 12 21.92 16.79 -7.01
C ASN A 12 21.46 15.54 -6.24
N SER A 13 20.17 15.18 -6.35
CA SER A 13 19.58 13.97 -5.80
C SER A 13 19.54 12.81 -6.82
N ASN A 14 20.25 12.92 -7.94
CA ASN A 14 20.26 11.97 -9.04
C ASN A 14 18.87 11.69 -9.65
N ILE A 15 17.99 12.69 -9.61
CA ILE A 15 16.65 12.63 -10.21
C ILE A 15 16.64 13.56 -11.43
N ASN A 16 16.17 13.06 -12.58
CA ASN A 16 16.13 13.84 -13.80
C ASN A 16 15.12 15.00 -13.68
N SER A 17 15.60 16.24 -13.69
CA SER A 17 14.76 17.43 -13.55
C SER A 17 13.76 17.60 -14.71
N LEU A 18 14.05 17.10 -15.93
CA LEU A 18 13.19 17.23 -17.10
C LEU A 18 11.87 16.43 -16.95
N ASP A 19 11.88 15.35 -16.18
CA ASP A 19 10.67 14.54 -15.93
C ASP A 19 9.70 15.26 -14.97
N HIS A 20 10.19 16.24 -14.22
CA HIS A 20 9.45 16.94 -13.18
C HIS A 20 9.14 18.40 -13.50
N PHE A 21 9.92 19.05 -14.35
CA PHE A 21 9.80 20.46 -14.74
C PHE A 21 9.72 20.58 -16.27
N VAL A 22 8.55 20.28 -16.84
CA VAL A 22 8.36 20.36 -18.30
C VAL A 22 8.07 21.79 -18.69
N GLY A 23 8.92 22.38 -19.55
CA GLY A 23 8.74 23.73 -20.07
C GLY A 23 7.42 23.85 -20.84
N SER A 24 6.73 24.95 -20.63
CA SER A 24 5.47 25.30 -21.31
C SER A 24 5.44 26.82 -21.51
N ASP A 25 4.88 27.26 -22.61
CA ASP A 25 4.70 28.69 -22.87
C ASP A 25 3.28 29.10 -22.51
N LYS A 26 3.15 30.23 -21.80
CA LYS A 26 1.88 30.84 -21.45
C LYS A 26 1.75 32.22 -22.08
N MET A 27 0.66 32.43 -22.80
CA MET A 27 0.33 33.76 -23.32
C MET A 27 -0.29 34.60 -22.20
N VAL A 28 0.32 35.74 -21.88
CA VAL A 28 -0.20 36.69 -20.90
C VAL A 28 -0.54 38.01 -21.59
N VAL A 29 -1.66 38.62 -21.21
CA VAL A 29 -2.06 39.94 -21.69
C VAL A 29 -1.35 40.99 -20.84
N ILE A 30 -0.66 41.94 -21.47
CA ILE A 30 0.00 43.07 -20.84
C ILE A 30 -0.80 44.35 -21.04
N GLY A 31 -0.50 45.41 -20.24
CA GLY A 31 -1.34 46.60 -20.01
C GLY A 31 -1.87 47.38 -21.21
N SER A 32 -1.50 47.09 -22.44
CA SER A 32 -2.03 47.67 -23.69
C SER A 32 -2.91 46.71 -24.49
N GLY A 33 -3.31 45.56 -23.92
CA GLY A 33 -4.02 44.50 -24.64
C GLY A 33 -3.12 43.63 -25.52
N ALA A 34 -1.82 43.94 -25.61
CA ALA A 34 -0.86 43.12 -26.35
C ALA A 34 -0.63 41.79 -25.60
N LYS A 35 -0.39 40.72 -26.36
CA LYS A 35 -0.09 39.39 -25.79
C LYS A 35 1.43 39.15 -25.81
N ARG A 36 1.98 38.69 -24.70
CA ARG A 36 3.38 38.30 -24.58
C ARG A 36 3.46 36.85 -24.15
N THR A 37 4.39 36.10 -24.77
CA THR A 37 4.74 34.75 -24.32
C THR A 37 5.59 34.84 -23.05
N GLN A 38 5.18 34.12 -22.03
CA GLN A 38 5.92 33.98 -20.78
C GLN A 38 6.25 32.50 -20.58
N ILE A 39 7.49 32.23 -20.17
CA ILE A 39 7.94 30.89 -19.82
C ILE A 39 7.14 30.43 -18.61
N ASP A 40 6.51 29.28 -18.74
CA ASP A 40 5.77 28.58 -17.67
C ASP A 40 6.24 27.12 -17.61
N TYR A 41 5.78 26.37 -16.60
CA TYR A 41 6.15 24.98 -16.41
C TYR A 41 4.93 24.13 -16.04
N LYS A 42 4.85 22.97 -16.65
CA LYS A 42 4.02 21.86 -16.13
C LYS A 42 4.85 21.12 -15.10
N LEU A 43 4.35 21.04 -13.89
CA LEU A 43 5.07 20.52 -12.72
C LEU A 43 4.45 19.22 -12.23
N THR A 44 5.29 18.26 -11.91
CA THR A 44 4.82 17.10 -11.13
C THR A 44 4.61 17.50 -9.67
N ARG A 45 3.94 16.65 -8.90
CA ARG A 45 3.76 16.85 -7.46
C ARG A 45 5.09 16.96 -6.72
N TYR A 46 6.08 16.17 -7.12
CA TYR A 46 7.46 16.22 -6.59
C TYR A 46 8.12 17.57 -6.82
N ALA A 47 8.03 18.11 -8.05
CA ALA A 47 8.54 19.45 -8.37
C ALA A 47 7.86 20.54 -7.52
N CYS A 48 6.55 20.46 -7.30
CA CYS A 48 5.83 21.38 -6.42
C CYS A 48 6.37 21.32 -4.97
N TYR A 49 6.74 20.15 -4.49
CA TYR A 49 7.34 19.97 -3.16
C TYR A 49 8.70 20.66 -3.06
N LEU A 50 9.58 20.44 -4.04
CA LEU A 50 10.88 21.09 -4.08
C LEU A 50 10.78 22.61 -4.21
N ILE A 51 9.83 23.13 -5.01
CA ILE A 51 9.56 24.56 -5.12
C ILE A 51 9.11 25.14 -3.77
N ALA A 52 8.19 24.45 -3.07
CA ALA A 52 7.73 24.91 -1.77
C ALA A 52 8.87 24.94 -0.73
N GLN A 53 9.70 23.89 -0.68
CA GLN A 53 10.86 23.82 0.22
C GLN A 53 11.90 24.92 -0.03
N ASN A 54 12.12 25.30 -1.30
CA ASN A 54 13.05 26.35 -1.69
C ASN A 54 12.43 27.75 -1.78
N GLY A 55 11.15 27.86 -1.48
CA GLY A 55 10.38 29.10 -1.58
C GLY A 55 10.57 30.04 -0.40
N ASP A 56 10.16 31.30 -0.60
CA ASP A 56 10.23 32.34 0.43
C ASP A 56 9.09 32.16 1.46
N SER A 57 9.44 31.77 2.69
CA SER A 57 8.52 31.51 3.80
C SER A 57 7.72 32.75 4.25
N ARG A 58 8.13 33.96 3.86
CA ARG A 58 7.37 35.19 4.10
C ARG A 58 6.03 35.20 3.33
N LYS A 59 5.96 34.44 2.25
CA LYS A 59 4.72 34.22 1.52
C LYS A 59 3.85 33.18 2.24
N ARG A 60 2.69 33.57 2.71
CA ARG A 60 1.77 32.71 3.49
C ARG A 60 1.53 31.32 2.87
N VAL A 61 1.34 31.26 1.54
CA VAL A 61 1.11 30.00 0.83
C VAL A 61 2.31 29.07 0.91
N VAL A 62 3.53 29.62 0.79
CA VAL A 62 4.78 28.86 0.89
C VAL A 62 4.99 28.37 2.33
N ALA A 63 4.80 29.23 3.31
CA ALA A 63 4.89 28.86 4.74
C ALA A 63 3.92 27.73 5.11
N LEU A 64 2.67 27.80 4.64
CA LEU A 64 1.66 26.73 4.85
C LEU A 64 2.10 25.41 4.19
N ALA A 65 2.63 25.44 2.97
CA ALA A 65 3.12 24.25 2.29
C ALA A 65 4.32 23.65 3.01
N GLN A 66 5.29 24.43 3.44
CA GLN A 66 6.46 23.97 4.20
C GLN A 66 6.02 23.34 5.54
N THR A 67 5.12 23.97 6.26
CA THR A 67 4.57 23.43 7.52
C THR A 67 3.83 22.11 7.27
N TYR A 68 3.01 22.03 6.22
CA TYR A 68 2.33 20.79 5.84
C TYR A 68 3.31 19.64 5.60
N PHE A 69 4.39 19.89 4.83
CA PHE A 69 5.38 18.84 4.54
C PHE A 69 6.15 18.43 5.78
N ALA A 70 6.54 19.37 6.64
CA ALA A 70 7.20 19.06 7.91
C ALA A 70 6.31 18.16 8.79
N ILE A 71 5.03 18.45 8.89
CA ILE A 71 4.06 17.63 9.65
C ILE A 71 3.90 16.25 9.03
N GLN A 72 3.78 16.13 7.69
CA GLN A 72 3.62 14.83 7.03
C GLN A 72 4.87 13.96 7.16
N THR A 73 6.07 14.54 6.97
CA THR A 73 7.34 13.84 7.19
C THR A 73 7.44 13.34 8.64
N ARG A 74 7.12 14.20 9.61
CA ARG A 74 7.15 13.81 11.03
C ARG A 74 6.15 12.72 11.38
N LYS A 75 4.95 12.76 10.81
CA LYS A 75 3.97 11.67 10.96
C LYS A 75 4.48 10.35 10.42
N GLN A 76 5.16 10.35 9.28
CA GLN A 76 5.73 9.14 8.70
C GLN A 76 6.87 8.61 9.56
N GLU A 77 7.81 9.44 10.00
CA GLU A 77 8.89 9.06 10.91
C GLU A 77 8.37 8.44 12.22
N ILE A 78 7.32 9.01 12.82
CA ILE A 78 6.68 8.49 14.02
C ILE A 78 6.05 7.14 13.72
N SER A 79 5.29 7.01 12.63
CA SER A 79 4.63 5.76 12.24
C SER A 79 5.63 4.62 12.01
N GLU A 80 6.76 4.88 11.36
CA GLU A 80 7.81 3.88 11.15
C GLU A 80 8.46 3.44 12.46
N LYS A 81 8.80 4.38 13.34
CA LYS A 81 9.33 4.08 14.68
C LYS A 81 8.32 3.34 15.54
N GLU A 82 7.06 3.77 15.53
CA GLU A 82 5.98 3.11 16.26
C GLU A 82 5.78 1.67 15.79
N TYR A 83 5.81 1.40 14.48
CA TYR A 83 5.68 0.04 13.98
C TYR A 83 6.81 -0.89 14.45
N CYS A 84 8.05 -0.42 14.48
CA CYS A 84 9.18 -1.19 14.99
C CYS A 84 9.07 -1.53 16.49
N LEU A 85 8.40 -0.66 17.27
CA LEU A 85 8.18 -0.84 18.71
C LEU A 85 6.95 -1.69 19.04
N LEU A 86 6.08 -1.98 18.05
CA LEU A 86 4.88 -2.79 18.25
C LEU A 86 5.24 -4.22 18.64
N THR A 87 4.47 -4.77 19.56
CA THR A 87 4.46 -6.21 19.84
C THR A 87 3.97 -6.99 18.62
N GLU A 88 4.24 -8.30 18.56
CA GLU A 88 3.76 -9.14 17.46
C GLU A 88 2.23 -9.09 17.34
N GLU A 89 1.49 -9.07 18.45
CA GLU A 89 0.04 -8.94 18.45
C GLU A 89 -0.44 -7.63 17.80
N GLU A 90 0.20 -6.52 18.15
CA GLU A 90 -0.11 -5.21 17.57
C GLU A 90 0.22 -5.14 16.08
N LYS A 91 1.37 -5.72 15.67
CA LYS A 91 1.72 -5.87 14.24
C LYS A 91 0.69 -6.71 13.50
N ARG A 92 0.21 -7.82 14.10
CA ARG A 92 -0.85 -8.65 13.53
C ARG A 92 -2.15 -7.87 13.33
N PHE A 93 -2.59 -7.07 14.32
CA PHE A 93 -3.77 -6.21 14.18
C PHE A 93 -3.61 -5.20 13.05
N TYR A 94 -2.45 -4.55 12.97
CA TYR A 94 -2.15 -3.58 11.94
C TYR A 94 -2.17 -4.22 10.55
N GLN A 95 -1.43 -5.30 10.35
CA GLN A 95 -1.32 -6.01 9.08
C GLN A 95 -2.65 -6.66 8.66
N ARG A 96 -3.42 -7.24 9.59
CA ARG A 96 -4.75 -7.79 9.29
C ARG A 96 -5.69 -6.72 8.75
N ASN A 97 -5.68 -5.53 9.35
CA ASN A 97 -6.52 -4.43 8.89
C ASN A 97 -6.11 -3.95 7.49
N LEU A 98 -4.82 -3.86 7.19
CA LEU A 98 -4.32 -3.56 5.85
C LEU A 98 -4.72 -4.65 4.84
N THR A 99 -4.57 -5.92 5.21
CA THR A 99 -4.93 -7.06 4.35
C THR A 99 -6.44 -7.08 4.04
N ARG A 100 -7.30 -6.78 5.02
CA ARG A 100 -8.76 -6.64 4.78
C ARG A 100 -9.09 -5.50 3.83
N LYS A 101 -8.46 -4.33 4.01
CA LYS A 101 -8.61 -3.18 3.08
C LYS A 101 -8.11 -3.53 1.67
N GLY A 102 -6.96 -4.21 1.58
CA GLY A 102 -6.42 -4.70 0.32
C GLY A 102 -7.35 -5.69 -0.38
N ASN A 103 -7.90 -6.65 0.35
CA ASN A 103 -8.89 -7.60 -0.18
C ASN A 103 -10.15 -6.88 -0.69
N TYR A 104 -10.64 -5.86 0.03
CA TYR A 104 -11.78 -5.07 -0.42
C TYR A 104 -11.47 -4.38 -1.77
N SER A 105 -10.33 -3.72 -1.89
CA SER A 105 -9.89 -3.06 -3.13
C SER A 105 -9.69 -4.06 -4.28
N LEU A 106 -9.05 -5.20 -4.00
CA LEU A 106 -8.87 -6.29 -4.96
C LEU A 106 -10.21 -6.84 -5.45
N ASN A 107 -11.20 -7.01 -4.54
CA ASN A 107 -12.53 -7.50 -4.90
C ASN A 107 -13.25 -6.56 -5.85
N GLN A 108 -13.14 -5.23 -5.65
CA GLN A 108 -13.70 -4.25 -6.60
C GLN A 108 -13.04 -4.37 -7.99
N THR A 109 -11.72 -4.50 -8.01
CA THR A 109 -10.95 -4.67 -9.26
C THR A 109 -11.29 -6.00 -9.93
N ALA A 110 -11.39 -7.09 -9.18
CA ALA A 110 -11.76 -8.42 -9.68
C ALA A 110 -13.20 -8.44 -10.23
N LYS A 111 -14.14 -7.75 -9.57
CA LYS A 111 -15.50 -7.57 -10.07
C LYS A 111 -15.51 -6.90 -11.44
N ASN A 112 -14.72 -5.84 -11.61
CA ASN A 112 -14.58 -5.13 -12.88
C ASN A 112 -13.89 -6.00 -13.95
N ALA A 113 -13.06 -6.96 -13.54
CA ALA A 113 -12.44 -7.98 -14.38
C ALA A 113 -13.34 -9.21 -14.63
N GLY A 114 -14.64 -9.12 -14.39
CA GLY A 114 -15.61 -10.18 -14.70
C GLY A 114 -15.69 -11.34 -13.70
N VAL A 115 -15.04 -11.25 -12.54
CA VAL A 115 -15.11 -12.28 -11.49
C VAL A 115 -16.50 -12.30 -10.87
N LYS A 116 -17.13 -13.47 -10.89
CA LYS A 116 -18.44 -13.75 -10.27
C LYS A 116 -18.30 -14.61 -9.03
N ASN A 117 -17.37 -15.59 -9.06
CA ASN A 117 -17.10 -16.48 -7.94
C ASN A 117 -15.84 -16.04 -7.17
N PHE A 118 -16.05 -15.23 -6.12
CA PHE A 118 -14.96 -14.71 -5.30
C PHE A 118 -14.24 -15.77 -4.48
N ASP A 119 -14.93 -16.85 -4.07
CA ASP A 119 -14.29 -17.94 -3.34
C ASP A 119 -13.27 -18.66 -4.23
N LYS A 120 -13.65 -18.94 -5.49
CA LYS A 120 -12.73 -19.48 -6.50
C LYS A 120 -11.54 -18.56 -6.75
N PHE A 121 -11.80 -17.26 -6.85
CA PHE A 121 -10.76 -16.25 -7.09
C PHE A 121 -9.77 -16.15 -5.91
N HIS A 122 -10.26 -16.09 -4.67
CA HIS A 122 -9.39 -16.05 -3.49
C HIS A 122 -8.63 -17.36 -3.32
N ASN A 123 -9.27 -18.51 -3.53
CA ASN A 123 -8.60 -19.81 -3.50
C ASN A 123 -7.51 -19.94 -4.55
N ALA A 124 -7.66 -19.33 -5.74
CA ALA A 124 -6.59 -19.30 -6.73
C ALA A 124 -5.33 -18.59 -6.20
N GLY A 125 -5.51 -17.46 -5.51
CA GLY A 125 -4.42 -16.75 -4.87
C GLY A 125 -3.75 -17.54 -3.75
N TYR A 126 -4.53 -18.17 -2.87
CA TYR A 126 -4.00 -19.04 -1.82
C TYR A 126 -3.23 -20.23 -2.39
N LYS A 127 -3.78 -20.93 -3.38
CA LYS A 127 -3.07 -22.02 -4.07
C LYS A 127 -1.73 -21.59 -4.66
N GLY A 128 -1.61 -20.33 -5.10
CA GLY A 128 -0.34 -19.80 -5.57
C GLY A 128 0.68 -19.62 -4.45
N LEU A 129 0.26 -19.01 -3.35
CA LEU A 129 1.16 -18.64 -2.24
C LEU A 129 1.49 -19.83 -1.32
N TYR A 130 0.51 -20.71 -1.04
CA TYR A 130 0.59 -21.82 -0.09
C TYR A 130 0.71 -23.20 -0.78
N ASN A 131 1.50 -23.27 -1.82
CA ASN A 131 1.84 -24.55 -2.49
C ASN A 131 0.63 -25.44 -2.86
N GLY A 132 -0.47 -24.81 -3.28
CA GLY A 132 -1.68 -25.53 -3.70
C GLY A 132 -2.82 -25.59 -2.68
N GLU A 133 -2.59 -25.13 -1.44
CA GLU A 133 -3.63 -25.09 -0.41
C GLU A 133 -4.73 -24.07 -0.75
N THR A 134 -5.95 -24.44 -0.46
CA THR A 134 -7.13 -23.56 -0.45
C THR A 134 -7.29 -22.88 0.92
N ALA A 135 -8.21 -21.92 1.04
CA ALA A 135 -8.58 -21.34 2.33
C ALA A 135 -8.98 -22.40 3.36
N ASN A 136 -9.72 -23.43 2.92
CA ASN A 136 -10.14 -24.55 3.77
C ASN A 136 -8.94 -25.41 4.21
N ASP A 137 -7.98 -25.66 3.33
CA ASP A 137 -6.79 -26.43 3.68
C ASP A 137 -5.94 -25.67 4.70
N ILE A 138 -5.76 -24.36 4.52
CA ILE A 138 -5.08 -23.48 5.47
C ILE A 138 -5.79 -23.50 6.83
N ALA A 139 -7.12 -23.36 6.85
CA ALA A 139 -7.92 -23.41 8.08
C ALA A 139 -7.74 -24.76 8.79
N LYS A 140 -7.78 -25.87 8.05
CA LYS A 140 -7.57 -27.23 8.59
C LYS A 140 -6.17 -27.40 9.17
N ARG A 141 -5.12 -26.97 8.45
CA ARG A 141 -3.73 -27.02 8.91
C ARG A 141 -3.52 -26.22 10.20
N LYS A 142 -4.17 -25.06 10.31
CA LYS A 142 -4.14 -24.20 11.50
C LYS A 142 -5.06 -24.67 12.63
N GLY A 143 -5.79 -25.77 12.48
CA GLY A 143 -6.73 -26.29 13.48
C GLY A 143 -7.92 -25.39 13.78
N LEU A 144 -8.35 -24.57 12.81
CA LEU A 144 -9.44 -23.61 13.01
C LEU A 144 -10.81 -24.28 13.02
N ARG A 145 -11.70 -23.73 13.85
CA ARG A 145 -13.10 -24.15 13.90
C ARG A 145 -13.88 -23.60 12.70
N TYR A 146 -15.04 -24.15 12.43
CA TYR A 146 -15.94 -23.65 11.41
C TYR A 146 -16.24 -22.16 11.59
N ARG A 147 -16.11 -21.38 10.53
CA ARG A 147 -16.28 -19.90 10.48
C ARG A 147 -15.22 -19.07 11.22
N GLU A 148 -14.14 -19.64 11.68
CA GLU A 148 -13.01 -18.82 12.13
C GLU A 148 -12.28 -18.21 10.91
N ASP A 149 -11.98 -16.91 11.02
CA ASP A 149 -11.28 -16.17 9.95
C ASP A 149 -9.80 -16.56 9.94
N ILE A 150 -9.32 -17.03 8.80
CA ILE A 150 -7.92 -17.42 8.64
C ILE A 150 -6.98 -16.22 8.87
N LEU A 151 -7.37 -14.99 8.49
CA LEU A 151 -6.56 -13.79 8.70
C LEU A 151 -6.38 -13.45 10.19
N ASP A 152 -7.36 -13.77 11.03
CA ASP A 152 -7.28 -13.57 12.47
C ASP A 152 -6.30 -14.55 13.15
N ASN A 153 -5.91 -15.63 12.43
CA ASN A 153 -5.03 -16.70 12.89
C ASN A 153 -3.71 -16.75 12.12
N MET A 154 -3.31 -15.66 11.47
CA MET A 154 -2.03 -15.49 10.82
C MET A 154 -1.08 -14.63 11.66
N GLY A 155 0.22 -14.93 11.58
CA GLY A 155 1.29 -14.06 12.09
C GLY A 155 1.45 -12.80 11.22
N SER A 156 2.21 -11.82 11.71
CA SER A 156 2.44 -10.56 10.98
C SER A 156 3.11 -10.79 9.62
N ASP A 157 4.11 -11.67 9.54
CA ASP A 157 4.85 -11.96 8.30
C ASP A 157 3.95 -12.68 7.28
N GLU A 158 3.10 -13.61 7.74
CA GLU A 158 2.13 -14.29 6.89
C GLU A 158 1.11 -13.31 6.31
N LEU A 159 0.65 -12.34 7.11
CA LEU A 159 -0.25 -11.27 6.67
C LEU A 159 0.42 -10.34 5.66
N ILE A 160 1.71 -9.99 5.85
CA ILE A 160 2.50 -9.18 4.91
C ILE A 160 2.63 -9.90 3.56
N ALA A 161 2.95 -11.19 3.54
CA ALA A 161 3.05 -11.97 2.30
C ALA A 161 1.71 -11.99 1.54
N ASN A 162 0.58 -12.14 2.27
CA ASN A 162 -0.75 -12.08 1.69
C ASN A 162 -1.08 -10.68 1.16
N LEU A 163 -0.76 -9.61 1.89
CA LEU A 163 -0.98 -8.24 1.46
C LEU A 163 -0.20 -7.92 0.18
N PHE A 164 1.05 -8.38 0.10
CA PHE A 164 1.87 -8.18 -1.10
C PHE A 164 1.27 -8.90 -2.31
N ARG A 165 0.85 -10.18 -2.16
CA ARG A 165 0.14 -10.93 -3.20
C ARG A 165 -1.11 -10.19 -3.68
N ILE A 166 -1.93 -9.70 -2.75
CA ILE A 166 -3.17 -8.97 -3.02
C ILE A 166 -2.87 -7.70 -3.85
N SER A 167 -1.93 -6.88 -3.38
CA SER A 167 -1.54 -5.63 -4.03
C SER A 167 -1.01 -5.85 -5.45
N GLN A 168 -0.10 -6.83 -5.64
CA GLN A 168 0.47 -7.13 -6.95
C GLN A 168 -0.58 -7.70 -7.92
N THR A 169 -1.53 -8.50 -7.42
CA THR A 169 -2.64 -9.01 -8.23
C THR A 169 -3.52 -7.86 -8.72
N GLU A 170 -3.91 -6.95 -7.81
CA GLU A 170 -4.74 -5.80 -8.17
C GLU A 170 -4.08 -4.93 -9.25
N GLN A 171 -2.79 -4.62 -9.08
CA GLN A 171 -2.04 -3.85 -10.08
C GLN A 171 -1.99 -4.56 -11.44
N LYS A 172 -1.75 -5.88 -11.43
CA LYS A 172 -1.67 -6.68 -12.65
C LYS A 172 -3.01 -6.76 -13.38
N LEU A 173 -4.12 -6.97 -12.66
CA LEU A 173 -5.46 -6.99 -13.26
C LEU A 173 -5.78 -5.67 -13.97
N LYS A 174 -5.42 -4.53 -13.35
CA LYS A 174 -5.61 -3.20 -13.94
C LYS A 174 -4.70 -2.94 -15.13
N LYS A 175 -3.41 -3.28 -15.02
CA LYS A 175 -2.40 -3.03 -16.05
C LYS A 175 -2.68 -3.82 -17.32
N ASP A 176 -2.99 -5.10 -17.18
CA ASP A 176 -3.19 -6.01 -18.32
C ASP A 176 -4.65 -5.99 -18.82
N LYS A 177 -5.52 -5.14 -18.21
CA LYS A 177 -6.94 -5.00 -18.57
C LYS A 177 -7.66 -6.36 -18.64
N ILE A 178 -7.44 -7.20 -17.63
CA ILE A 178 -8.07 -8.51 -17.52
C ILE A 178 -9.59 -8.33 -17.38
N ASP A 179 -10.38 -9.08 -18.17
CA ASP A 179 -11.83 -8.96 -18.28
C ASP A 179 -12.58 -10.29 -18.13
N THR A 180 -11.87 -11.40 -17.89
CA THR A 180 -12.50 -12.71 -17.65
C THR A 180 -12.17 -13.28 -16.28
N GLU A 181 -13.14 -13.98 -15.65
CA GLU A 181 -12.94 -14.67 -14.37
C GLU A 181 -11.79 -15.67 -14.42
N LYS A 182 -11.65 -16.40 -15.53
CA LYS A 182 -10.60 -17.40 -15.70
C LYS A 182 -9.22 -16.73 -15.64
N ASP A 183 -9.01 -15.70 -16.47
CA ASP A 183 -7.72 -15.01 -16.54
C ASP A 183 -7.41 -14.27 -15.22
N ALA A 184 -8.41 -13.74 -14.54
CA ALA A 184 -8.27 -13.14 -13.21
C ALA A 184 -7.81 -14.17 -12.18
N CYS A 185 -8.40 -15.37 -12.16
CA CYS A 185 -7.98 -16.47 -11.27
C CYS A 185 -6.57 -16.95 -11.61
N ASP A 186 -6.26 -17.15 -12.88
CA ASP A 186 -4.94 -17.59 -13.32
C ASP A 186 -3.86 -16.54 -12.97
N THR A 187 -4.16 -15.25 -13.16
CA THR A 187 -3.30 -14.14 -12.75
C THR A 187 -3.07 -14.15 -11.25
N HIS A 188 -4.13 -14.28 -10.43
CA HIS A 188 -4.00 -14.29 -8.97
C HIS A 188 -3.15 -15.47 -8.48
N LYS A 189 -3.35 -16.67 -9.08
CA LYS A 189 -2.52 -17.85 -8.79
C LYS A 189 -1.06 -17.65 -9.20
N LYS A 190 -0.82 -17.07 -10.39
CA LYS A 190 0.52 -16.77 -10.88
C LYS A 190 1.27 -15.79 -9.97
N ILE A 191 0.61 -14.71 -9.57
CA ILE A 191 1.20 -13.73 -8.62
C ILE A 191 1.51 -14.39 -7.29
N GLY A 192 0.61 -15.23 -6.75
CA GLY A 192 0.88 -16.00 -5.54
C GLY A 192 2.15 -16.84 -5.63
N LYS A 193 2.35 -17.54 -6.76
CA LYS A 193 3.59 -18.32 -7.03
C LYS A 193 4.83 -17.42 -7.08
N ILE A 194 4.74 -16.25 -7.72
CA ILE A 194 5.87 -15.31 -7.81
C ILE A 194 6.26 -14.82 -6.42
N VAL A 195 5.29 -14.44 -5.59
CA VAL A 195 5.55 -14.02 -4.20
C VAL A 195 6.19 -15.16 -3.39
N ARG A 196 5.67 -16.38 -3.52
CA ARG A 196 6.25 -17.58 -2.92
C ARG A 196 7.70 -17.78 -3.31
N GLU A 197 7.99 -17.71 -4.60
CA GLU A 197 9.36 -17.90 -5.12
C GLU A 197 10.30 -16.80 -4.62
N ALA A 198 9.84 -15.56 -4.52
CA ALA A 198 10.63 -14.46 -3.96
C ALA A 198 10.97 -14.71 -2.48
N ILE A 199 10.03 -15.22 -1.66
CA ILE A 199 10.29 -15.60 -0.26
C ILE A 199 11.36 -16.70 -0.21
N LYS A 200 11.23 -17.71 -1.05
CA LYS A 200 12.20 -18.82 -1.13
C LYS A 200 13.61 -18.33 -1.49
N GLN A 201 13.73 -17.48 -2.52
CA GLN A 201 15.01 -16.93 -2.96
C GLN A 201 15.65 -16.02 -1.90
N ALA A 202 14.85 -15.33 -1.12
CA ALA A 202 15.30 -14.52 0.03
C ALA A 202 15.73 -15.39 1.24
N GLY A 203 15.54 -16.72 1.20
CA GLY A 203 15.82 -17.61 2.33
C GLY A 203 14.79 -17.49 3.47
N GLY A 204 13.61 -16.92 3.21
CA GLY A 204 12.55 -16.77 4.18
C GLY A 204 11.77 -18.06 4.45
N THR A 205 11.06 -18.11 5.59
CA THR A 205 10.17 -19.23 5.93
C THR A 205 8.93 -19.20 5.04
N MET A 206 8.54 -20.37 4.52
CA MET A 206 7.35 -20.48 3.67
C MET A 206 6.08 -20.19 4.48
N PRO A 207 5.04 -19.59 3.85
CA PRO A 207 3.82 -19.24 4.55
C PRO A 207 3.15 -20.39 5.31
N GLU A 208 3.20 -21.60 4.75
CA GLU A 208 2.64 -22.80 5.39
C GLU A 208 3.46 -23.29 6.59
N ASP A 209 4.74 -22.96 6.68
CA ASP A 209 5.66 -23.35 7.75
C ASP A 209 5.72 -22.31 8.87
N LEU A 210 5.09 -21.14 8.70
CA LEU A 210 5.01 -20.13 9.73
C LEU A 210 4.12 -20.58 10.90
N PRO A 211 4.49 -20.25 12.15
CA PRO A 211 3.74 -20.68 13.33
C PRO A 211 2.34 -20.07 13.34
N THR A 212 1.36 -20.88 13.76
CA THR A 212 0.02 -20.37 14.05
C THR A 212 0.04 -19.72 15.43
N PRO A 213 -0.39 -18.45 15.58
CA PRO A 213 -0.47 -17.78 16.87
C PRO A 213 -1.42 -18.52 17.83
N GLU A 214 -1.06 -18.56 19.12
CA GLU A 214 -1.86 -19.25 20.17
C GLU A 214 -3.28 -18.69 20.29
N LYS A 215 -3.41 -17.35 20.17
CA LYS A 215 -4.71 -16.66 20.23
C LYS A 215 -5.03 -16.00 18.90
N SER A 216 -6.28 -16.13 18.48
CA SER A 216 -6.79 -15.36 17.35
C SER A 216 -6.93 -13.89 17.70
N LEU A 217 -6.85 -13.00 16.70
CA LEU A 217 -7.05 -11.56 16.92
C LEU A 217 -8.43 -11.25 17.52
N LYS A 218 -9.45 -12.03 17.14
CA LYS A 218 -10.80 -11.91 17.71
C LYS A 218 -10.85 -12.25 19.21
N GLN A 219 -10.06 -13.23 19.67
CA GLN A 219 -9.92 -13.54 21.11
C GLN A 219 -9.24 -12.39 21.84
N LEU A 220 -8.14 -11.88 21.31
CA LEU A 220 -7.42 -10.72 21.88
C LEU A 220 -8.28 -9.46 21.97
N GLU A 221 -9.13 -9.19 20.95
CA GLU A 221 -10.09 -8.07 20.97
C GLU A 221 -11.10 -8.23 22.12
N LYS A 222 -11.62 -9.43 22.33
CA LYS A 222 -12.55 -9.71 23.45
C LYS A 222 -11.87 -9.51 24.80
N GLU A 223 -10.67 -10.04 25.00
CA GLU A 223 -9.91 -9.90 26.25
C GLU A 223 -9.64 -8.42 26.57
N LYS A 224 -9.24 -7.63 25.59
CA LYS A 224 -9.06 -6.17 25.75
C LYS A 224 -10.36 -5.47 26.14
N THR A 225 -11.47 -5.83 25.55
CA THR A 225 -12.79 -5.23 25.84
C THR A 225 -13.24 -5.53 27.27
N ILE A 226 -13.05 -6.78 27.73
CA ILE A 226 -13.38 -7.20 29.11
C ILE A 226 -12.52 -6.44 30.12
N SER A 227 -11.20 -6.40 29.90
CA SER A 227 -10.27 -5.70 30.81
C SER A 227 -10.55 -4.18 30.94
N LEU A 228 -11.04 -3.55 29.87
CA LEU A 228 -11.44 -2.13 29.90
C LEU A 228 -12.76 -1.92 30.67
N SER A 229 -13.71 -2.87 30.56
CA SER A 229 -14.98 -2.78 31.32
C SER A 229 -14.80 -3.03 32.81
N GLU A 230 -13.82 -3.83 33.22
CA GLU A 230 -13.48 -4.09 34.63
C GLU A 230 -12.74 -2.92 35.28
N LYS A 231 -11.97 -2.13 34.54
CA LYS A 231 -11.28 -0.92 35.02
C LYS A 231 -12.19 0.28 35.18
N GLN A 232 -13.41 0.23 34.64
CA GLN A 232 -14.42 1.29 34.76
C GLN A 232 -15.47 1.04 35.86
N LYS A 233 -15.38 -0.10 36.56
CA LYS A 233 -16.13 -0.41 37.76
C LYS A 233 -15.29 -0.18 39.01
#